data_25c0facfe5a631fe510445d86d5d0637
#
_entry.id   25c0facfe5a631fe510445d86d5d0637
#
_cell.length_a   1.000
_cell.length_b   1.000
_cell.length_c   1.000
_cell.angle_alpha   90.00
_cell.angle_beta   90.00
_cell.angle_gamma   90.00
#
_symmetry.space_group_name_H-M   'P 1'
#
loop_
_entity.id
_entity.type
_entity.pdbx_description
1 polymer ?
#
loop_
_entity_poly.entity_id
_entity_poly.type
_entity_poly.pdbx_seq_one_letter_code
_entity_poly.pdbx_strand_id
1 'polypeptide(L)'
;MTTSCRLVPFVLLAGLLSIAQAQPPEFVMWSAAELARRDVALSANVGPDHSARETLLDYRTPARSHRFRFIRRDADGVPEQHAQIEDVVFIQSGAGTLQVGGELVDLTGGRNGESTGTSIAGGARYPVSTGDVFRIPADTPHRYLVPDGGHVTYVLVRMPALIGERVIPDDAPNLDFRPEGFVLWSAEELARRDVALVTRVGPDHSSRETLADFGSPTRSHRFRFIHRDADGRPEIHDNIIDVVFVKSGGGALLVGGEMVNRTGSLGTGIVGGTRHAVAAGDVLHIPSNTPHGYLVPEGGHVTYLLVRVPAVVGVID
;
A
#
# COMPACT_ATOMS: atom_id res chain seq x y z
N MET A 1 -67.91 31.84 -35.04
CA MET A 1 -67.32 31.60 -33.70
C MET A 1 -66.42 30.37 -33.81
N THR A 2 -65.17 30.57 -34.04
CA THR A 2 -64.19 29.50 -34.23
C THR A 2 -63.27 29.47 -32.97
N THR A 3 -63.42 28.41 -32.15
CA THR A 3 -62.65 28.22 -30.93
C THR A 3 -61.32 27.52 -31.25
N SER A 4 -60.23 28.25 -31.10
CA SER A 4 -58.89 27.76 -31.34
C SER A 4 -58.37 27.06 -30.09
N CYS A 5 -58.15 25.73 -30.17
CA CYS A 5 -57.57 24.92 -29.09
C CYS A 5 -56.06 25.00 -29.19
N ARG A 6 -55.42 25.63 -28.23
CA ARG A 6 -53.93 25.66 -28.12
C ARG A 6 -53.44 24.41 -27.35
N LEU A 7 -52.72 23.51 -28.05
CA LEU A 7 -51.96 22.44 -27.42
C LEU A 7 -50.69 23.04 -26.76
N VAL A 8 -50.54 22.80 -25.45
CA VAL A 8 -49.34 23.09 -24.70
C VAL A 8 -48.47 21.82 -24.73
N PRO A 9 -47.23 21.87 -25.18
CA PRO A 9 -46.36 20.71 -25.14
C PRO A 9 -45.88 20.48 -23.70
N PHE A 10 -46.16 19.30 -23.16
CA PHE A 10 -45.62 18.80 -21.93
C PHE A 10 -44.16 18.32 -22.21
N VAL A 11 -43.18 19.07 -21.75
CA VAL A 11 -41.77 18.63 -21.78
C VAL A 11 -41.58 17.73 -20.57
N LEU A 12 -41.47 16.41 -20.80
CA LEU A 12 -41.03 15.45 -19.81
C LEU A 12 -39.54 15.66 -19.59
N LEU A 13 -39.19 16.31 -18.49
CA LEU A 13 -37.81 16.36 -18.01
C LEU A 13 -37.47 14.99 -17.36
N ALA A 14 -36.85 14.11 -18.13
CA ALA A 14 -36.31 12.87 -17.59
C ALA A 14 -35.09 13.23 -16.72
N GLY A 15 -35.33 13.35 -15.42
CA GLY A 15 -34.23 13.47 -14.43
C GLY A 15 -33.42 12.18 -14.41
N LEU A 16 -32.20 12.23 -14.93
CA LEU A 16 -31.18 11.19 -14.70
C LEU A 16 -30.84 11.21 -13.21
N LEU A 17 -31.53 10.39 -12.43
CA LEU A 17 -31.07 10.02 -11.10
C LEU A 17 -29.77 9.25 -11.26
N SER A 18 -28.63 9.93 -11.11
CA SER A 18 -27.36 9.27 -10.85
C SER A 18 -27.52 8.52 -9.52
N ILE A 19 -27.74 7.23 -9.60
CA ILE A 19 -27.60 6.35 -8.43
C ILE A 19 -26.14 6.41 -8.06
N ALA A 20 -25.80 7.17 -7.04
CA ALA A 20 -24.48 7.11 -6.41
C ALA A 20 -24.33 5.68 -5.89
N GLN A 21 -23.60 4.87 -6.63
CA GLN A 21 -23.32 3.50 -6.23
C GLN A 21 -22.45 3.54 -4.99
N ALA A 22 -22.90 2.89 -3.93
CA ALA A 22 -22.17 2.81 -2.68
C ALA A 22 -20.78 2.19 -2.96
N GLN A 23 -19.75 2.89 -2.51
CA GLN A 23 -18.37 2.40 -2.54
C GLN A 23 -18.32 1.06 -1.82
N PRO A 24 -17.54 0.07 -2.32
CA PRO A 24 -17.33 -1.16 -1.58
C PRO A 24 -16.91 -0.82 -0.13
N PRO A 25 -17.55 -1.39 0.89
CA PRO A 25 -17.43 -0.91 2.27
C PRO A 25 -16.01 -0.99 2.86
N GLU A 26 -15.04 -1.52 2.13
CA GLU A 26 -13.67 -1.70 2.60
C GLU A 26 -12.61 -1.10 1.65
N PHE A 27 -13.00 -0.52 0.51
CA PHE A 27 -12.04 0.22 -0.32
C PHE A 27 -11.69 1.55 0.34
N VAL A 28 -10.40 1.82 0.50
CA VAL A 28 -9.91 3.09 1.06
C VAL A 28 -8.77 3.61 0.21
N MET A 29 -8.75 4.93 0.03
CA MET A 29 -7.68 5.65 -0.61
C MET A 29 -7.31 6.86 0.23
N TRP A 30 -6.03 7.02 0.48
CA TRP A 30 -5.45 8.21 1.09
C TRP A 30 -4.62 8.93 0.03
N SER A 31 -5.10 10.10 -0.41
CA SER A 31 -4.36 10.89 -1.38
C SER A 31 -3.09 11.49 -0.76
N ALA A 32 -2.08 11.73 -1.59
CA ALA A 32 -0.85 12.40 -1.18
C ALA A 32 -1.13 13.73 -0.47
N ALA A 33 -2.09 14.51 -0.97
CA ALA A 33 -2.51 15.76 -0.35
C ALA A 33 -3.17 15.56 1.02
N GLU A 34 -3.95 14.51 1.20
CA GLU A 34 -4.52 14.15 2.50
C GLU A 34 -3.43 13.73 3.48
N LEU A 35 -2.52 12.84 3.06
CA LEU A 35 -1.39 12.41 3.90
C LEU A 35 -0.51 13.59 4.30
N ALA A 36 -0.25 14.56 3.40
CA ALA A 36 0.48 15.77 3.73
C ALA A 36 -0.23 16.63 4.80
N ARG A 37 -1.55 16.79 4.71
CA ARG A 37 -2.33 17.50 5.76
C ARG A 37 -2.27 16.77 7.10
N ARG A 38 -2.35 15.44 7.09
CA ARG A 38 -2.24 14.60 8.30
C ARG A 38 -0.84 14.72 8.91
N ASP A 39 0.23 14.77 8.11
CA ASP A 39 1.60 14.97 8.59
C ASP A 39 1.75 16.28 9.35
N VAL A 40 1.20 17.38 8.80
CA VAL A 40 1.15 18.67 9.52
C VAL A 40 0.39 18.54 10.85
N ALA A 41 -0.74 17.86 10.86
CA ALA A 41 -1.50 17.64 12.10
C ALA A 41 -0.74 16.77 13.12
N LEU A 42 -0.03 15.75 12.67
CA LEU A 42 0.80 14.92 13.54
C LEU A 42 1.98 15.71 14.11
N SER A 43 2.59 16.62 13.33
CA SER A 43 3.71 17.44 13.81
C SER A 43 3.36 18.30 15.01
N ALA A 44 2.11 18.73 15.11
CA ALA A 44 1.60 19.52 16.25
C ALA A 44 1.24 18.65 17.48
N ASN A 45 1.24 17.34 17.35
CA ASN A 45 0.77 16.40 18.38
C ASN A 45 1.82 15.33 18.75
N VAL A 46 3.10 15.61 18.52
CA VAL A 46 4.19 14.71 18.91
C VAL A 46 4.25 14.63 20.45
N GLY A 47 4.19 13.40 20.94
CA GLY A 47 4.19 13.10 22.37
C GLY A 47 5.60 13.05 22.98
N PRO A 48 5.70 12.76 24.30
CA PRO A 48 6.99 12.63 24.99
C PRO A 48 7.88 11.50 24.47
N ASP A 49 7.32 10.55 23.75
CA ASP A 49 8.02 9.44 23.06
C ASP A 49 8.54 9.85 21.68
N HIS A 50 8.52 11.15 21.38
CA HIS A 50 8.95 11.71 20.10
C HIS A 50 8.22 11.09 18.89
N SER A 51 6.96 10.70 19.09
CA SER A 51 6.12 10.21 18.01
C SER A 51 4.69 10.73 18.09
N ALA A 52 4.08 10.88 16.93
CA ALA A 52 2.64 11.03 16.78
C ALA A 52 2.13 9.96 15.82
N ARG A 53 0.98 9.39 16.11
CA ARG A 53 0.47 8.27 15.31
C ARG A 53 -1.05 8.30 15.18
N GLU A 54 -1.51 7.96 13.99
CA GLU A 54 -2.93 7.78 13.67
C GLU A 54 -3.15 6.39 13.09
N THR A 55 -4.23 5.73 13.50
CA THR A 55 -4.69 4.51 12.84
C THR A 55 -5.57 4.89 11.66
N LEU A 56 -5.07 4.63 10.45
CA LEU A 56 -5.80 4.91 9.22
C LEU A 56 -6.88 3.85 8.96
N LEU A 57 -6.55 2.58 9.24
CA LEU A 57 -7.42 1.44 9.01
C LEU A 57 -7.00 0.28 9.93
N ASP A 58 -7.98 -0.41 10.49
CA ASP A 58 -7.72 -1.53 11.42
C ASP A 58 -8.70 -2.68 11.18
N TYR A 59 -8.20 -3.78 10.61
CA TYR A 59 -8.95 -5.02 10.39
C TYR A 59 -8.62 -6.09 11.43
N ARG A 60 -8.40 -5.71 12.67
CA ARG A 60 -8.14 -6.65 13.76
C ARG A 60 -9.38 -7.47 14.10
N THR A 61 -9.59 -8.50 13.34
CA THR A 61 -10.41 -9.64 13.79
C THR A 61 -9.48 -10.82 14.09
N PRO A 62 -9.91 -11.87 14.80
CA PRO A 62 -9.09 -13.07 15.02
C PRO A 62 -8.56 -13.70 13.73
N ALA A 63 -9.21 -13.44 12.58
CA ALA A 63 -8.83 -13.96 11.27
C ALA A 63 -8.11 -12.94 10.36
N ARG A 64 -8.05 -11.66 10.74
CA ARG A 64 -7.48 -10.59 9.90
C ARG A 64 -6.77 -9.59 10.79
N SER A 65 -5.47 -9.44 10.65
CA SER A 65 -4.70 -8.44 11.39
C SER A 65 -3.92 -7.52 10.47
N HIS A 66 -4.62 -6.89 9.53
CA HIS A 66 -4.05 -5.78 8.78
C HIS A 66 -4.33 -4.49 9.51
N ARG A 67 -3.31 -3.66 9.66
CA ARG A 67 -3.45 -2.34 10.24
C ARG A 67 -2.63 -1.36 9.44
N PHE A 68 -3.27 -0.27 9.06
CA PHE A 68 -2.59 0.88 8.47
C PHE A 68 -2.45 1.96 9.52
N ARG A 69 -1.23 2.41 9.73
CA ARG A 69 -0.91 3.54 10.61
C ARG A 69 -0.20 4.62 9.81
N PHE A 70 -0.44 5.85 10.20
CA PHE A 70 0.35 6.98 9.78
C PHE A 70 1.14 7.49 10.97
N ILE A 71 2.44 7.51 10.88
CA ILE A 71 3.32 7.73 12.02
C ILE A 71 4.36 8.79 11.65
N ARG A 72 4.51 9.78 12.53
CA ARG A 72 5.58 10.78 12.49
C ARG A 72 6.49 10.57 13.68
N ARG A 73 7.80 10.71 13.45
CA ARG A 73 8.85 10.74 14.47
C ARG A 73 9.73 11.96 14.25
N ASP A 74 10.08 12.69 15.31
CA ASP A 74 11.00 13.82 15.29
C ASP A 74 12.28 13.60 16.11
N ALA A 75 12.45 12.40 16.65
CA ALA A 75 13.67 11.91 17.25
C ALA A 75 13.76 10.38 17.15
N ASP A 76 14.80 9.80 17.72
CA ASP A 76 15.05 8.36 17.72
C ASP A 76 13.87 7.57 18.29
N GLY A 77 13.47 6.53 17.56
CA GLY A 77 12.42 5.62 18.00
C GLY A 77 12.90 4.63 19.05
N VAL A 78 11.97 4.16 19.90
CA VAL A 78 12.22 3.03 20.78
C VAL A 78 12.51 1.79 19.96
N PRO A 79 13.56 1.00 20.28
CA PRO A 79 13.79 -0.28 19.66
C PRO A 79 12.63 -1.25 19.89
N GLU A 80 12.13 -1.85 18.83
CA GLU A 80 10.98 -2.77 18.87
C GLU A 80 11.21 -4.02 18.02
N GLN A 81 10.51 -5.09 18.36
CA GLN A 81 10.51 -6.36 17.62
C GLN A 81 9.13 -6.99 17.73
N HIS A 82 8.63 -7.54 16.63
CA HIS A 82 7.32 -8.16 16.53
C HIS A 82 7.45 -9.63 16.16
N ALA A 83 7.00 -10.55 17.03
CA ALA A 83 7.19 -11.99 16.82
C ALA A 83 6.33 -12.57 15.68
N GLN A 84 5.17 -11.97 15.40
CA GLN A 84 4.19 -12.53 14.45
C GLN A 84 3.67 -11.50 13.45
N ILE A 85 4.35 -10.36 13.33
CA ILE A 85 3.94 -9.25 12.49
C ILE A 85 5.11 -8.85 11.59
N GLU A 86 4.81 -8.61 10.34
CA GLU A 86 5.68 -7.99 9.36
C GLU A 86 5.23 -6.56 9.14
N ASP A 87 6.19 -5.67 9.01
CA ASP A 87 5.95 -4.26 8.72
C ASP A 87 6.33 -3.93 7.29
N VAL A 88 5.39 -3.41 6.52
CA VAL A 88 5.67 -2.75 5.23
C VAL A 88 5.54 -1.26 5.41
N VAL A 89 6.57 -0.54 5.04
CA VAL A 89 6.69 0.89 5.27
C VAL A 89 6.86 1.64 3.96
N PHE A 90 6.12 2.74 3.84
CA PHE A 90 6.26 3.71 2.77
C PHE A 90 6.55 5.09 3.36
N ILE A 91 7.75 5.62 3.13
CA ILE A 91 8.17 6.93 3.66
C ILE A 91 7.46 8.03 2.87
N GLN A 92 6.64 8.82 3.57
CA GLN A 92 5.87 9.92 3.00
C GLN A 92 6.61 11.24 3.00
N SER A 93 7.35 11.53 4.07
CA SER A 93 8.11 12.78 4.18
C SER A 93 9.29 12.63 5.12
N GLY A 94 10.28 13.48 4.95
CA GLY A 94 11.47 13.53 5.79
C GLY A 94 12.49 12.44 5.46
N ALA A 95 13.45 12.27 6.38
CA ALA A 95 14.54 11.32 6.24
C ALA A 95 15.09 10.91 7.61
N GLY A 96 15.74 9.75 7.66
CA GLY A 96 16.39 9.23 8.84
C GLY A 96 17.26 8.02 8.52
N THR A 97 17.51 7.20 9.52
CA THR A 97 18.21 5.93 9.35
C THR A 97 17.38 4.84 10.02
N LEU A 98 17.11 3.76 9.31
CA LEU A 98 16.56 2.55 9.87
C LEU A 98 17.73 1.67 10.37
N GLN A 99 17.77 1.37 11.67
CA GLN A 99 18.59 0.30 12.23
C GLN A 99 17.74 -0.97 12.28
N VAL A 100 18.22 -2.08 11.72
CA VAL A 100 17.45 -3.32 11.58
C VAL A 100 18.34 -4.55 11.77
N GLY A 101 17.81 -5.60 12.43
CA GLY A 101 18.54 -6.78 12.86
C GLY A 101 19.32 -6.56 14.16
N GLY A 102 20.22 -7.48 14.49
CA GLY A 102 20.89 -7.50 15.78
C GLY A 102 19.99 -8.04 16.89
N GLU A 103 20.26 -7.63 18.12
CA GLU A 103 19.56 -8.10 19.33
C GLU A 103 19.06 -6.92 20.16
N LEU A 104 17.84 -7.01 20.69
CA LEU A 104 17.33 -6.04 21.67
C LEU A 104 18.13 -6.15 22.98
N VAL A 105 18.55 -5.01 23.49
CA VAL A 105 19.27 -4.89 24.78
C VAL A 105 18.30 -4.38 25.83
N ASP A 106 18.41 -4.91 27.05
CA ASP A 106 17.64 -4.51 28.23
C ASP A 106 16.15 -4.35 27.91
N LEU A 107 15.46 -5.48 27.81
CA LEU A 107 14.03 -5.50 27.49
C LEU A 107 13.23 -4.63 28.48
N THR A 108 12.54 -3.64 27.97
CA THR A 108 11.78 -2.63 28.75
C THR A 108 10.28 -2.86 28.74
N GLY A 109 9.79 -3.71 27.85
CA GLY A 109 8.36 -4.00 27.71
C GLY A 109 8.09 -5.07 26.66
N GLY A 110 6.83 -5.41 26.52
CA GLY A 110 6.33 -6.34 25.53
C GLY A 110 5.03 -7.00 25.98
N ARG A 111 4.11 -7.15 25.05
CA ARG A 111 2.84 -7.88 25.23
C ARG A 111 2.45 -8.52 23.91
N ASN A 112 1.90 -9.72 23.95
CA ASN A 112 1.33 -10.38 22.77
C ASN A 112 2.31 -10.50 21.59
N GLY A 113 3.58 -10.89 21.85
CA GLY A 113 4.62 -11.01 20.84
C GLY A 113 5.28 -9.70 20.41
N GLU A 114 4.96 -8.58 21.08
CA GLU A 114 5.68 -7.30 20.93
C GLU A 114 6.77 -7.22 21.98
N SER A 115 8.00 -6.86 21.62
CA SER A 115 9.11 -6.62 22.54
C SER A 115 9.72 -5.25 22.29
N THR A 116 10.16 -4.58 23.36
CA THR A 116 10.88 -3.31 23.30
C THR A 116 12.13 -3.39 24.17
N GLY A 117 13.15 -2.62 23.80
CA GLY A 117 14.42 -2.56 24.54
C GLY A 117 14.95 -1.13 24.65
N THR A 118 16.08 -0.97 25.33
CA THR A 118 16.77 0.34 25.44
C THR A 118 17.63 0.64 24.21
N SER A 119 18.16 -0.39 23.58
CA SER A 119 18.97 -0.27 22.36
C SER A 119 18.95 -1.56 21.52
N ILE A 120 19.60 -1.52 20.37
CA ILE A 120 19.89 -2.70 19.54
C ILE A 120 21.42 -2.86 19.51
N ALA A 121 21.90 -4.02 19.93
CA ALA A 121 23.29 -4.42 19.77
C ALA A 121 23.48 -5.00 18.35
N GLY A 122 24.44 -4.45 17.59
CA GLY A 122 24.64 -4.86 16.21
C GLY A 122 23.55 -4.32 15.26
N GLY A 123 23.16 -5.15 14.29
CA GLY A 123 22.24 -4.75 13.22
C GLY A 123 22.89 -3.84 12.16
N ALA A 124 22.22 -3.73 11.03
CA ALA A 124 22.66 -2.88 9.93
C ALA A 124 21.90 -1.55 9.96
N ARG A 125 22.50 -0.49 9.37
CA ARG A 125 21.93 0.84 9.28
C ARG A 125 21.72 1.22 7.82
N TYR A 126 20.50 1.62 7.49
CA TYR A 126 20.09 2.01 6.15
C TYR A 126 19.54 3.43 6.17
N PRO A 127 20.12 4.38 5.42
CA PRO A 127 19.47 5.66 5.18
C PRO A 127 18.10 5.43 4.56
N VAL A 128 17.10 6.15 5.04
CA VAL A 128 15.74 6.12 4.49
C VAL A 128 15.24 7.54 4.29
N SER A 129 14.49 7.75 3.21
CA SER A 129 14.00 9.07 2.79
C SER A 129 12.65 8.98 2.07
N THR A 130 12.04 10.12 1.83
CA THR A 130 10.76 10.23 1.11
C THR A 130 10.75 9.38 -0.16
N GLY A 131 9.74 8.53 -0.28
CA GLY A 131 9.52 7.66 -1.43
C GLY A 131 10.16 6.27 -1.31
N ASP A 132 10.97 6.00 -0.28
CA ASP A 132 11.50 4.68 -0.02
C ASP A 132 10.39 3.73 0.45
N VAL A 133 10.55 2.45 0.10
CA VAL A 133 9.67 1.37 0.55
C VAL A 133 10.52 0.24 1.09
N PHE A 134 10.12 -0.34 2.22
CA PHE A 134 10.81 -1.48 2.78
C PHE A 134 9.88 -2.42 3.54
N ARG A 135 10.33 -3.65 3.70
CA ARG A 135 9.68 -4.69 4.50
C ARG A 135 10.61 -5.11 5.63
N ILE A 136 10.08 -5.10 6.85
CA ILE A 136 10.75 -5.64 8.04
C ILE A 136 10.05 -6.96 8.37
N PRO A 137 10.75 -8.10 8.32
CA PRO A 137 10.15 -9.39 8.66
C PRO A 137 9.86 -9.48 10.17
N ALA A 138 9.01 -10.44 10.54
CA ALA A 138 8.81 -10.78 11.94
C ALA A 138 10.13 -11.18 12.62
N ASP A 139 10.14 -11.11 13.94
CA ASP A 139 11.30 -11.42 14.79
C ASP A 139 12.57 -10.60 14.49
N THR A 140 12.41 -9.44 13.84
CA THR A 140 13.53 -8.58 13.46
C THR A 140 13.54 -7.31 14.32
N PRO A 141 14.52 -7.12 15.21
CA PRO A 141 14.71 -5.89 15.95
C PRO A 141 14.89 -4.71 15.00
N HIS A 142 14.22 -3.60 15.28
CA HIS A 142 14.35 -2.40 14.46
C HIS A 142 14.04 -1.12 15.23
N ARG A 143 14.59 -0.01 14.76
CA ARG A 143 14.25 1.35 15.18
C ARG A 143 14.61 2.37 14.12
N TYR A 144 13.96 3.53 14.21
CA TYR A 144 14.35 4.71 13.44
C TYR A 144 15.31 5.57 14.25
N LEU A 145 16.31 6.09 13.59
CA LEU A 145 17.23 7.12 14.07
C LEU A 145 16.96 8.39 13.26
N VAL A 146 16.57 9.45 13.94
CA VAL A 146 16.17 10.71 13.32
C VAL A 146 17.15 11.82 13.75
N PRO A 147 17.81 12.51 12.81
CA PRO A 147 18.72 13.61 13.14
C PRO A 147 18.02 14.72 13.89
N ASP A 148 18.75 15.43 14.73
CA ASP A 148 18.24 16.62 15.45
C ASP A 148 17.59 17.62 14.50
N GLY A 149 16.39 18.05 14.82
CA GLY A 149 15.57 18.94 14.00
C GLY A 149 14.99 18.32 12.72
N GLY A 150 15.26 17.03 12.47
CA GLY A 150 14.69 16.26 11.38
C GLY A 150 13.36 15.61 11.73
N HIS A 151 12.84 14.87 10.80
CA HIS A 151 11.69 13.99 11.02
C HIS A 151 11.65 12.87 9.97
N VAL A 152 10.90 11.83 10.28
CA VAL A 152 10.46 10.83 9.33
C VAL A 152 8.98 10.55 9.55
N THR A 153 8.19 10.64 8.45
CA THR A 153 6.76 10.33 8.47
C THR A 153 6.47 9.24 7.44
N TYR A 154 5.69 8.25 7.83
CA TYR A 154 5.48 7.08 7.00
C TYR A 154 4.10 6.45 7.20
N VAL A 155 3.61 5.80 6.13
CA VAL A 155 2.52 4.83 6.21
C VAL A 155 3.14 3.49 6.58
N LEU A 156 2.63 2.90 7.64
CA LEU A 156 2.99 1.56 8.12
C LEU A 156 1.82 0.61 7.87
N VAL A 157 2.07 -0.46 7.12
CA VAL A 157 1.14 -1.57 6.94
C VAL A 157 1.64 -2.75 7.76
N ARG A 158 0.97 -3.05 8.86
CA ARG A 158 1.22 -4.25 9.67
C ARG A 158 0.46 -5.43 9.12
N MET A 159 1.13 -6.53 8.92
CA MET A 159 0.58 -7.75 8.35
C MET A 159 0.98 -8.95 9.20
N PRO A 160 0.14 -10.00 9.28
CA PRO A 160 0.56 -11.24 9.92
C PRO A 160 1.77 -11.83 9.21
N ALA A 161 2.75 -12.27 9.98
CA ALA A 161 3.88 -12.99 9.43
C ALA A 161 3.41 -14.28 8.74
N LEU A 162 3.99 -14.57 7.59
CA LEU A 162 3.77 -15.84 6.92
C LEU A 162 4.54 -16.95 7.65
N ILE A 163 3.81 -17.96 8.08
CA ILE A 163 4.41 -19.18 8.64
C ILE A 163 4.64 -20.12 7.45
N GLY A 164 5.89 -20.34 7.04
CA GLY A 164 6.25 -21.24 5.95
C GLY A 164 7.57 -20.90 5.28
N GLU A 165 7.94 -21.70 4.30
CA GLU A 165 9.18 -21.57 3.55
C GLU A 165 9.30 -20.21 2.87
N ARG A 166 10.41 -19.52 3.08
CA ARG A 166 10.73 -18.23 2.48
C ARG A 166 11.42 -18.49 1.15
N VAL A 167 10.81 -18.04 0.07
CA VAL A 167 11.47 -18.01 -1.24
C VAL A 167 12.00 -16.60 -1.48
N ILE A 168 13.31 -16.42 -1.36
CA ILE A 168 14.00 -15.21 -1.82
C ILE A 168 14.27 -15.44 -3.31
N PRO A 169 13.92 -14.53 -4.21
CA PRO A 169 14.27 -14.64 -5.62
C PRO A 169 15.80 -14.76 -5.79
N ASP A 170 16.25 -15.66 -6.67
CA ASP A 170 17.67 -15.88 -6.95
C ASP A 170 18.41 -14.65 -7.52
N ASP A 171 17.65 -13.66 -8.03
CA ASP A 171 18.14 -12.39 -8.55
C ASP A 171 18.11 -11.24 -7.53
N ALA A 172 17.75 -11.52 -6.27
CA ALA A 172 17.83 -10.50 -5.23
C ALA A 172 19.29 -10.03 -5.07
N PRO A 173 19.54 -8.71 -5.03
CA PRO A 173 20.90 -8.21 -4.87
C PRO A 173 21.50 -8.76 -3.57
N ASN A 174 22.78 -9.10 -3.65
CA ASN A 174 23.58 -9.75 -2.60
C ASN A 174 23.22 -9.26 -1.19
N LEU A 175 22.59 -10.13 -0.39
CA LEU A 175 21.99 -9.81 0.89
C LEU A 175 22.92 -10.10 2.09
N ASP A 176 24.22 -10.23 1.86
CA ASP A 176 25.20 -10.73 2.84
C ASP A 176 25.24 -9.98 4.19
N PHE A 177 24.57 -8.83 4.29
CA PHE A 177 24.53 -8.03 5.53
C PHE A 177 23.12 -7.62 5.99
N ARG A 178 22.08 -8.12 5.36
CA ARG A 178 20.67 -7.78 5.71
C ARG A 178 20.08 -8.90 6.57
N PRO A 179 19.24 -8.59 7.58
CA PRO A 179 18.43 -9.62 8.21
C PRO A 179 17.65 -10.40 7.15
N GLU A 180 17.58 -11.71 7.29
CA GLU A 180 16.87 -12.56 6.34
C GLU A 180 15.43 -12.06 6.10
N GLY A 181 15.08 -11.87 4.83
CA GLY A 181 13.78 -11.35 4.41
C GLY A 181 13.57 -9.85 4.57
N PHE A 182 14.55 -9.09 5.10
CA PHE A 182 14.50 -7.62 5.02
C PHE A 182 14.83 -7.16 3.60
N VAL A 183 14.01 -6.27 3.06
CA VAL A 183 14.24 -5.63 1.76
C VAL A 183 13.96 -4.13 1.86
N LEU A 184 14.76 -3.35 1.15
CA LEU A 184 14.58 -1.90 1.00
C LEU A 184 14.76 -1.53 -0.47
N TRP A 185 13.77 -0.86 -1.03
CA TRP A 185 13.81 -0.25 -2.36
C TRP A 185 13.80 1.27 -2.17
N SER A 186 14.92 1.91 -2.47
CA SER A 186 15.01 3.36 -2.40
C SER A 186 14.16 4.01 -3.49
N ALA A 187 13.75 5.25 -3.25
CA ALA A 187 13.02 6.06 -4.24
C ALA A 187 13.81 6.16 -5.57
N GLU A 188 15.14 6.32 -5.48
CA GLU A 188 16.03 6.37 -6.65
C GLU A 188 16.06 5.03 -7.41
N GLU A 189 16.14 3.91 -6.69
CA GLU A 189 16.09 2.58 -7.30
C GLU A 189 14.75 2.36 -8.01
N LEU A 190 13.63 2.70 -7.35
CA LEU A 190 12.29 2.58 -7.96
C LEU A 190 12.15 3.49 -9.18
N ALA A 191 12.73 4.70 -9.16
CA ALA A 191 12.73 5.57 -10.34
C ALA A 191 13.53 4.97 -11.51
N ARG A 192 14.68 4.38 -11.26
CA ARG A 192 15.45 3.65 -12.32
C ARG A 192 14.66 2.47 -12.89
N ARG A 193 13.97 1.71 -12.01
CA ARG A 193 13.11 0.59 -12.45
C ARG A 193 11.92 1.07 -13.27
N ASP A 194 11.31 2.20 -12.91
CA ASP A 194 10.22 2.80 -13.70
C ASP A 194 10.66 3.08 -15.14
N VAL A 195 11.81 3.75 -15.33
CA VAL A 195 12.39 3.98 -16.66
C VAL A 195 12.60 2.66 -17.41
N ALA A 196 13.08 1.61 -16.75
CA ALA A 196 13.29 0.32 -17.36
C ALA A 196 11.96 -0.38 -17.73
N LEU A 197 10.90 -0.19 -16.95
CA LEU A 197 9.57 -0.75 -17.24
C LEU A 197 8.95 -0.08 -18.47
N VAL A 198 9.09 1.24 -18.64
CA VAL A 198 8.60 1.97 -19.82
C VAL A 198 9.09 1.32 -21.14
N THR A 199 10.34 0.88 -21.19
CA THR A 199 10.91 0.27 -22.39
C THR A 199 10.45 -1.16 -22.65
N ARG A 200 9.70 -1.77 -21.72
CA ARG A 200 9.27 -3.17 -21.78
C ARG A 200 7.75 -3.34 -21.77
N VAL A 201 7.01 -2.28 -22.03
CA VAL A 201 5.54 -2.32 -22.09
C VAL A 201 5.10 -3.30 -23.19
N GLY A 202 4.27 -4.26 -22.81
CA GLY A 202 3.75 -5.29 -23.69
C GLY A 202 2.45 -4.88 -24.41
N PRO A 203 1.88 -5.80 -25.21
CA PRO A 203 0.62 -5.54 -25.95
C PRO A 203 -0.60 -5.31 -25.01
N ASP A 204 -0.49 -5.66 -23.72
CA ASP A 204 -1.49 -5.42 -22.70
C ASP A 204 -1.33 -4.04 -22.05
N HIS A 205 -0.52 -3.16 -22.64
CA HIS A 205 -0.23 -1.82 -22.13
C HIS A 205 0.29 -1.82 -20.70
N SER A 206 1.03 -2.85 -20.33
CA SER A 206 1.68 -2.91 -19.03
C SER A 206 3.05 -3.56 -19.10
N SER A 207 3.90 -3.18 -18.17
CA SER A 207 5.09 -3.95 -17.82
C SER A 207 5.15 -4.12 -16.31
N ARG A 208 5.75 -5.23 -15.88
CA ARG A 208 5.75 -5.59 -14.46
C ARG A 208 7.00 -6.35 -14.07
N GLU A 209 7.42 -6.12 -12.85
CA GLU A 209 8.54 -6.81 -12.23
C GLU A 209 8.09 -7.34 -10.85
N THR A 210 8.44 -8.57 -10.51
CA THR A 210 8.31 -9.07 -9.15
C THR A 210 9.54 -8.65 -8.37
N LEU A 211 9.36 -7.74 -7.42
CA LEU A 211 10.45 -7.23 -6.57
C LEU A 211 10.82 -8.23 -5.48
N ALA A 212 9.82 -8.89 -4.91
CA ALA A 212 9.98 -9.96 -3.92
C ALA A 212 8.72 -10.82 -3.85
N ASP A 213 8.87 -12.09 -3.51
CA ASP A 213 7.78 -13.03 -3.28
C ASP A 213 8.10 -13.85 -2.03
N PHE A 214 7.36 -13.60 -0.95
CA PHE A 214 7.53 -14.25 0.34
C PHE A 214 6.35 -15.17 0.62
N GLY A 215 6.05 -16.11 -0.23
CA GLY A 215 4.86 -16.89 0.00
C GLY A 215 4.84 -18.26 -0.62
N SER A 216 3.99 -19.11 -0.05
CA SER A 216 3.54 -20.32 -0.69
C SER A 216 2.56 -19.99 -1.83
N PRO A 217 2.25 -20.93 -2.74
CA PRO A 217 1.28 -20.71 -3.80
C PRO A 217 -0.11 -20.23 -3.32
N THR A 218 -0.44 -20.46 -2.05
CA THR A 218 -1.73 -20.10 -1.44
C THR A 218 -1.68 -18.90 -0.52
N ARG A 219 -0.48 -18.44 -0.15
CA ARG A 219 -0.26 -17.28 0.73
C ARG A 219 0.95 -16.51 0.21
N SER A 220 0.75 -15.34 -0.37
CA SER A 220 1.86 -14.55 -0.88
C SER A 220 1.81 -13.13 -0.37
N HIS A 221 2.83 -12.75 0.38
CA HIS A 221 3.25 -11.36 0.44
C HIS A 221 4.12 -11.12 -0.79
N ARG A 222 3.51 -10.67 -1.86
CA ARG A 222 4.21 -10.44 -3.12
C ARG A 222 4.31 -8.96 -3.40
N PHE A 223 5.51 -8.50 -3.67
CA PHE A 223 5.81 -7.14 -4.05
C PHE A 223 6.01 -7.09 -5.57
N ARG A 224 5.23 -6.27 -6.24
CA ARG A 224 5.34 -6.03 -7.68
C ARG A 224 5.51 -4.56 -7.95
N PHE A 225 6.30 -4.24 -8.95
CA PHE A 225 6.40 -2.91 -9.51
C PHE A 225 5.80 -2.93 -10.90
N ILE A 226 4.81 -2.10 -11.15
CA ILE A 226 3.96 -2.19 -12.33
C ILE A 226 3.84 -0.81 -12.96
N HIS A 227 4.10 -0.75 -14.27
CA HIS A 227 3.88 0.41 -15.12
C HIS A 227 2.75 0.13 -16.11
N ARG A 228 1.87 1.12 -16.32
CA ARG A 228 0.80 1.08 -17.33
C ARG A 228 0.79 2.39 -18.10
N ASP A 229 0.69 2.31 -19.44
CA ASP A 229 0.59 3.46 -20.36
C ASP A 229 -0.79 3.57 -21.04
N ALA A 230 -1.71 2.68 -20.72
CA ALA A 230 -3.12 2.74 -21.11
C ALA A 230 -3.99 1.99 -20.10
N ASP A 231 -5.29 1.95 -20.36
CA ASP A 231 -6.28 1.28 -19.50
C ASP A 231 -5.91 -0.19 -19.26
N GLY A 232 -5.94 -0.57 -17.99
CA GLY A 232 -5.73 -1.95 -17.57
C GLY A 232 -6.97 -2.81 -17.76
N ARG A 233 -6.78 -4.10 -18.02
CA ARG A 233 -7.89 -5.06 -17.91
C ARG A 233 -8.38 -5.08 -16.46
N PRO A 234 -9.71 -5.07 -16.24
CA PRO A 234 -10.27 -5.20 -14.90
C PRO A 234 -9.86 -6.51 -14.23
N GLU A 235 -9.54 -6.41 -12.95
CA GLU A 235 -9.12 -7.52 -12.10
C GLU A 235 -10.06 -7.66 -10.89
N ILE A 236 -10.16 -8.88 -10.35
CA ILE A 236 -10.81 -9.19 -9.08
C ILE A 236 -10.06 -10.36 -8.44
N HIS A 237 -9.78 -10.27 -7.17
CA HIS A 237 -9.05 -11.31 -6.42
C HIS A 237 -9.91 -11.83 -5.27
N ASP A 238 -10.18 -13.12 -5.25
CA ASP A 238 -11.11 -13.70 -4.26
C ASP A 238 -10.51 -13.72 -2.84
N ASN A 239 -9.19 -13.95 -2.71
CA ASN A 239 -8.52 -14.13 -1.42
C ASN A 239 -7.29 -13.25 -1.23
N ILE A 240 -7.18 -12.17 -1.99
CA ILE A 240 -6.03 -11.26 -1.94
C ILE A 240 -6.53 -9.83 -1.77
N ILE A 241 -5.85 -9.10 -0.92
CA ILE A 241 -5.95 -7.65 -0.77
C ILE A 241 -4.78 -7.03 -1.51
N ASP A 242 -5.05 -6.00 -2.28
CA ASP A 242 -4.01 -5.20 -2.94
C ASP A 242 -3.78 -3.91 -2.14
N VAL A 243 -2.55 -3.73 -1.64
CA VAL A 243 -2.06 -2.47 -1.09
C VAL A 243 -1.18 -1.81 -2.15
N VAL A 244 -1.53 -0.60 -2.53
CA VAL A 244 -0.89 0.10 -3.65
C VAL A 244 -0.26 1.40 -3.17
N PHE A 245 0.98 1.64 -3.59
CA PHE A 245 1.69 2.91 -3.44
C PHE A 245 1.97 3.46 -4.83
N VAL A 246 1.27 4.53 -5.22
CA VAL A 246 1.47 5.17 -6.53
C VAL A 246 2.79 5.92 -6.53
N LYS A 247 3.68 5.61 -7.47
CA LYS A 247 5.05 6.14 -7.51
C LYS A 247 5.23 7.26 -8.52
N SER A 248 4.61 7.15 -9.69
CA SER A 248 4.69 8.18 -10.73
C SER A 248 3.44 8.19 -11.59
N GLY A 249 3.23 9.30 -12.31
CA GLY A 249 2.08 9.47 -13.17
C GLY A 249 0.76 9.58 -12.41
N GLY A 250 -0.31 9.19 -13.07
CA GLY A 250 -1.67 9.24 -12.51
C GLY A 250 -2.73 8.87 -13.54
N GLY A 251 -3.96 8.84 -13.08
CA GLY A 251 -5.13 8.48 -13.87
C GLY A 251 -6.34 8.32 -12.98
N ALA A 252 -7.08 7.25 -13.18
CA ALA A 252 -8.16 6.88 -12.27
C ALA A 252 -8.14 5.38 -11.99
N LEU A 253 -8.61 4.99 -10.81
CA LEU A 253 -8.97 3.62 -10.47
C LEU A 253 -10.49 3.50 -10.49
N LEU A 254 -11.02 2.59 -11.31
CA LEU A 254 -12.43 2.19 -11.29
C LEU A 254 -12.57 1.05 -10.28
N VAL A 255 -13.44 1.18 -9.28
CA VAL A 255 -13.56 0.24 -8.15
C VAL A 255 -15.01 -0.14 -7.92
N GLY A 256 -15.24 -1.41 -7.61
CA GLY A 256 -16.58 -1.96 -7.34
C GLY A 256 -17.39 -2.22 -8.61
N GLY A 257 -18.71 -2.32 -8.46
CA GLY A 257 -19.59 -2.72 -9.55
C GLY A 257 -19.50 -4.22 -9.86
N GLU A 258 -19.87 -4.59 -11.06
CA GLU A 258 -19.92 -5.97 -11.53
C GLU A 258 -18.91 -6.20 -12.65
N MET A 259 -18.15 -7.28 -12.55
CA MET A 259 -17.18 -7.69 -13.56
C MET A 259 -17.90 -8.27 -14.80
N VAL A 260 -17.60 -7.72 -15.97
CA VAL A 260 -18.14 -8.22 -17.25
C VAL A 260 -17.25 -9.33 -17.80
N ASN A 261 -17.87 -10.44 -18.24
CA ASN A 261 -17.17 -11.58 -18.84
C ASN A 261 -15.94 -12.05 -18.04
N ARG A 262 -16.15 -12.27 -16.75
CA ARG A 262 -15.09 -12.72 -15.85
C ARG A 262 -14.56 -14.10 -16.27
N THR A 263 -13.22 -14.21 -16.37
CA THR A 263 -12.50 -15.47 -16.53
C THR A 263 -11.33 -15.50 -15.53
N GLY A 264 -11.43 -16.34 -14.53
CA GLY A 264 -10.48 -16.32 -13.40
C GLY A 264 -10.52 -14.98 -12.66
N SER A 265 -9.38 -14.30 -12.57
CA SER A 265 -9.26 -12.98 -11.93
C SER A 265 -9.46 -11.81 -12.90
N LEU A 266 -9.68 -12.05 -14.19
CA LEU A 266 -9.74 -11.00 -15.21
C LEU A 266 -11.13 -10.87 -15.80
N GLY A 267 -11.49 -9.64 -16.21
CA GLY A 267 -12.72 -9.34 -16.96
C GLY A 267 -12.45 -8.53 -18.22
N THR A 268 -13.52 -8.22 -18.96
CA THR A 268 -13.48 -7.33 -20.12
C THR A 268 -13.96 -5.92 -19.81
N GLY A 269 -14.59 -5.71 -18.65
CA GLY A 269 -15.10 -4.43 -18.20
C GLY A 269 -15.66 -4.51 -16.78
N ILE A 270 -16.01 -3.35 -16.24
CA ILE A 270 -16.75 -3.19 -14.99
C ILE A 270 -17.97 -2.32 -15.27
N VAL A 271 -19.14 -2.78 -14.87
CA VAL A 271 -20.39 -2.01 -14.93
C VAL A 271 -20.69 -1.47 -13.53
N GLY A 272 -20.93 -0.18 -13.43
CA GLY A 272 -21.41 0.45 -12.20
C GLY A 272 -20.33 0.72 -11.15
N GLY A 273 -19.05 0.64 -11.46
CA GLY A 273 -17.97 0.99 -10.55
C GLY A 273 -17.85 2.51 -10.31
N THR A 274 -17.18 2.88 -9.23
CA THR A 274 -16.86 4.29 -8.89
C THR A 274 -15.43 4.62 -9.33
N ARG A 275 -15.27 5.80 -9.97
CA ARG A 275 -13.95 6.31 -10.38
C ARG A 275 -13.32 7.12 -9.27
N HIS A 276 -12.07 6.80 -8.95
CA HIS A 276 -11.23 7.54 -8.01
C HIS A 276 -10.00 8.06 -8.76
N ALA A 277 -9.79 9.37 -8.77
CA ALA A 277 -8.55 9.93 -9.31
C ALA A 277 -7.36 9.44 -8.49
N VAL A 278 -6.29 9.01 -9.16
CA VAL A 278 -5.05 8.53 -8.52
C VAL A 278 -3.86 9.29 -9.04
N ALA A 279 -2.91 9.60 -8.17
CA ALA A 279 -1.70 10.35 -8.48
C ALA A 279 -0.51 9.83 -7.65
N ALA A 280 0.70 10.24 -8.04
CA ALA A 280 1.91 9.91 -7.29
C ALA A 280 1.81 10.31 -5.81
N GLY A 281 2.21 9.41 -4.92
CA GLY A 281 2.13 9.55 -3.47
C GLY A 281 0.84 9.05 -2.83
N ASP A 282 -0.17 8.67 -3.62
CA ASP A 282 -1.40 8.08 -3.11
C ASP A 282 -1.16 6.65 -2.60
N VAL A 283 -1.90 6.30 -1.55
CA VAL A 283 -1.91 4.96 -0.97
C VAL A 283 -3.32 4.40 -1.03
N LEU A 284 -3.46 3.17 -1.53
CA LEU A 284 -4.76 2.53 -1.71
C LEU A 284 -4.79 1.17 -1.02
N HIS A 285 -5.96 0.83 -0.50
CA HIS A 285 -6.31 -0.50 -0.02
C HIS A 285 -7.50 -1.01 -0.82
N ILE A 286 -7.29 -2.05 -1.62
CA ILE A 286 -8.33 -2.68 -2.43
C ILE A 286 -8.63 -4.04 -1.80
N PRO A 287 -9.81 -4.24 -1.21
CA PRO A 287 -10.13 -5.51 -0.55
C PRO A 287 -10.33 -6.65 -1.53
N SER A 288 -10.27 -7.87 -1.02
CA SER A 288 -10.63 -9.05 -1.80
C SER A 288 -12.08 -8.95 -2.31
N ASN A 289 -12.38 -9.69 -3.37
CA ASN A 289 -13.70 -9.71 -4.02
C ASN A 289 -14.18 -8.35 -4.53
N THR A 290 -13.26 -7.40 -4.78
CA THR A 290 -13.58 -6.07 -5.28
C THR A 290 -13.09 -5.93 -6.72
N PRO A 291 -13.99 -5.81 -7.71
CA PRO A 291 -13.61 -5.48 -9.08
C PRO A 291 -12.86 -4.16 -9.13
N HIS A 292 -11.76 -4.11 -9.85
CA HIS A 292 -10.99 -2.87 -10.03
C HIS A 292 -10.22 -2.86 -11.35
N GLY A 293 -9.94 -1.66 -11.85
CA GLY A 293 -9.18 -1.46 -13.08
C GLY A 293 -8.63 -0.05 -13.18
N TYR A 294 -7.38 0.07 -13.65
CA TYR A 294 -6.77 1.36 -13.89
C TYR A 294 -7.23 1.95 -15.24
N LEU A 295 -7.53 3.22 -15.21
CA LEU A 295 -7.86 4.03 -16.38
C LEU A 295 -6.77 5.09 -16.53
N VAL A 296 -6.03 5.01 -17.62
CA VAL A 296 -4.87 5.86 -17.90
C VAL A 296 -5.20 6.79 -19.08
N PRO A 297 -5.11 8.12 -18.92
CA PRO A 297 -5.35 9.04 -20.02
C PRO A 297 -4.40 8.79 -21.18
N GLU A 298 -4.83 9.10 -22.41
CA GLU A 298 -3.98 9.01 -23.60
C GLU A 298 -2.69 9.83 -23.41
N GLY A 299 -1.54 9.21 -23.69
CA GLY A 299 -0.22 9.78 -23.46
C GLY A 299 0.20 9.90 -22.01
N GLY A 300 -0.64 9.44 -21.07
CA GLY A 300 -0.31 9.36 -19.64
C GLY A 300 0.30 8.01 -19.25
N HIS A 301 0.57 7.88 -17.96
CA HIS A 301 0.98 6.62 -17.36
C HIS A 301 0.62 6.59 -15.88
N VAL A 302 0.60 5.40 -15.29
CA VAL A 302 0.62 5.20 -13.84
C VAL A 302 1.61 4.09 -13.51
N THR A 303 2.53 4.39 -12.58
CA THR A 303 3.47 3.40 -12.05
C THR A 303 3.28 3.27 -10.55
N TYR A 304 3.19 2.05 -10.06
CA TYR A 304 2.90 1.78 -8.67
C TYR A 304 3.61 0.53 -8.14
N LEU A 305 3.91 0.56 -6.85
CA LEU A 305 4.30 -0.61 -6.10
C LEU A 305 3.04 -1.24 -5.53
N LEU A 306 2.86 -2.53 -5.82
CA LEU A 306 1.75 -3.34 -5.36
C LEU A 306 2.25 -4.36 -4.34
N VAL A 307 1.64 -4.37 -3.17
CA VAL A 307 1.82 -5.41 -2.16
C VAL A 307 0.56 -6.27 -2.13
N ARG A 308 0.67 -7.53 -2.51
CA ARG A 308 -0.41 -8.50 -2.38
C ARG A 308 -0.35 -9.18 -1.03
N VAL A 309 -1.48 -9.16 -0.35
CA VAL A 309 -1.61 -9.67 1.01
C VAL A 309 -2.78 -10.65 1.07
N PRO A 310 -2.65 -11.83 1.72
CA PRO A 310 -3.78 -12.73 1.90
C PRO A 310 -4.93 -12.05 2.65
N ALA A 311 -6.15 -12.15 2.12
CA ALA A 311 -7.34 -11.55 2.73
C ALA A 311 -7.78 -12.28 4.01
N VAL A 312 -7.47 -13.56 4.10
CA VAL A 312 -7.77 -14.41 5.25
C VAL A 312 -6.48 -15.12 5.65
N VAL A 313 -6.01 -14.84 6.84
CA VAL A 313 -5.03 -15.74 7.49
C VAL A 313 -5.84 -16.91 7.98
N GLY A 314 -5.71 -18.06 7.35
CA GLY A 314 -6.46 -19.24 7.70
C GLY A 314 -6.35 -19.54 9.19
N VAL A 315 -7.47 -19.81 9.81
CA VAL A 315 -7.50 -20.59 11.04
C VAL A 315 -6.81 -21.91 10.66
N ILE A 316 -5.65 -22.15 11.19
CA ILE A 316 -5.06 -23.48 11.16
C ILE A 316 -5.87 -24.24 12.20
N ASP A 317 -6.80 -25.09 11.73
CA ASP A 317 -7.45 -26.08 12.57
C ASP A 317 -6.41 -27.05 13.13
#